data_db2cc431dbad85f776923147add3a645
#
_entry.id   db2cc431dbad85f776923147add3a645
#
_cell.length_a   1.000
_cell.length_b   1.000
_cell.length_c   1.000
_cell.angle_alpha   90.00
_cell.angle_beta   90.00
_cell.angle_gamma   90.00
#
_symmetry.space_group_name_H-M   'P 1'
#
loop_
_entity.id
_entity.type
_entity.pdbx_description
1 polymer ?
#
loop_
_entity_poly.entity_id
_entity_poly.type
_entity_poly.pdbx_seq_one_letter_code
_entity_poly.pdbx_strand_id
1 'polypeptide(L)'
;MSDITDLRGTIVPRSDQLNAEQLLSGDMTITLTDVRMGSEDQPVILHYENDQGRPFKPCKTMRKLLIFAWGEDGRNWIGKSMTLYNDEKVRFGGMEVGGIRIRALSHIEREIAISLIATKGKKATHNVQPLRVVTLAEVLEAVASATNKNGMDAAKTMAMQLLNEDDVQVASAAYAARVKELRTRPATAMQDQQRTD
;
A
#
# COMPACT_ATOMS: atom_id res chain seq x y z
N MET A 1 27.36 8.28 21.10
CA MET A 1 26.33 7.28 21.48
C MET A 1 25.05 7.77 20.80
N SER A 2 24.53 7.00 19.85
CA SER A 2 23.27 7.36 19.19
C SER A 2 22.15 7.05 20.17
N ASP A 3 21.35 8.05 20.53
CA ASP A 3 20.12 7.85 21.30
C ASP A 3 19.17 7.03 20.43
N ILE A 4 19.06 5.73 20.75
CA ILE A 4 18.10 4.84 20.09
C ILE A 4 16.76 5.09 20.76
N THR A 5 15.90 5.86 20.09
CA THR A 5 14.53 6.15 20.56
C THR A 5 13.49 5.21 19.96
N ASP A 6 13.80 4.53 18.85
CA ASP A 6 12.91 3.60 18.16
C ASP A 6 13.35 2.15 18.43
N LEU A 7 12.60 1.45 19.28
CA LEU A 7 12.86 0.06 19.66
C LEU A 7 12.20 -0.98 18.74
N ARG A 8 11.42 -0.56 17.73
CA ARG A 8 10.70 -1.48 16.83
C ARG A 8 11.65 -2.45 16.13
N GLY A 9 12.87 -2.01 15.79
CA GLY A 9 13.88 -2.88 15.21
C GLY A 9 14.38 -4.00 16.13
N THR A 10 14.21 -3.89 17.45
CA THR A 10 14.71 -4.89 18.41
C THR A 10 13.81 -6.12 18.54
N ILE A 11 12.54 -6.00 18.15
CA ILE A 11 11.53 -7.07 18.21
C ILE A 11 11.27 -7.72 16.85
N VAL A 12 11.97 -7.27 15.79
CA VAL A 12 11.84 -7.87 14.45
C VAL A 12 12.50 -9.24 14.46
N PRO A 13 11.77 -10.32 14.11
CA PRO A 13 12.34 -11.65 14.02
C PRO A 13 13.52 -11.69 13.04
N ARG A 14 14.55 -12.48 13.34
CA ARG A 14 15.63 -12.77 12.40
C ARG A 14 15.12 -13.73 11.33
N SER A 15 14.47 -13.20 10.33
CA SER A 15 13.85 -13.95 9.25
C SER A 15 14.23 -13.36 7.90
N ASP A 16 14.28 -14.22 6.89
CA ASP A 16 14.51 -13.86 5.49
C ASP A 16 13.21 -13.50 4.75
N GLN A 17 12.13 -13.22 5.50
CA GLN A 17 10.83 -12.88 4.94
C GLN A 17 10.02 -12.00 5.89
N LEU A 18 8.98 -11.36 5.35
CA LEU A 18 7.96 -10.66 6.12
C LEU A 18 7.21 -11.63 7.03
N ASN A 19 7.10 -11.30 8.32
CA ASN A 19 6.38 -12.12 9.31
C ASN A 19 5.10 -11.44 9.80
N ALA A 20 4.15 -12.25 10.28
CA ALA A 20 2.88 -11.77 10.82
C ALA A 20 3.07 -10.82 12.03
N GLU A 21 4.12 -11.03 12.82
CA GLU A 21 4.46 -10.17 13.97
C GLU A 21 4.75 -8.71 13.58
N GLN A 22 5.28 -8.48 12.37
CA GLN A 22 5.52 -7.12 11.86
C GLN A 22 4.22 -6.36 11.56
N LEU A 23 3.09 -7.07 11.47
CA LEU A 23 1.76 -6.53 11.23
C LEU A 23 0.90 -6.42 12.51
N LEU A 24 1.49 -6.63 13.70
CA LEU A 24 0.78 -6.48 14.97
C LEU A 24 0.41 -5.01 15.26
N SER A 25 1.18 -4.07 14.74
CA SER A 25 0.90 -2.62 14.90
C SER A 25 -0.14 -2.09 13.92
N GLY A 26 -0.62 -2.90 12.98
CA GLY A 26 -1.64 -2.54 12.00
C GLY A 26 -1.38 -3.10 10.61
N ASP A 27 -2.30 -2.78 9.71
CA ASP A 27 -2.23 -3.19 8.31
C ASP A 27 -1.03 -2.52 7.61
N MET A 28 -0.42 -3.22 6.66
CA MET A 28 0.71 -2.74 5.87
C MET A 28 0.35 -2.79 4.39
N THR A 29 0.42 -1.66 3.71
CA THR A 29 0.28 -1.62 2.25
C THR A 29 1.66 -1.68 1.61
N ILE A 30 1.82 -2.60 0.66
CA ILE A 30 3.06 -2.82 -0.08
C ILE A 30 2.81 -2.69 -1.58
N THR A 31 3.80 -2.16 -2.32
CA THR A 31 3.82 -2.13 -3.80
C THR A 31 4.90 -3.08 -4.30
N LEU A 32 4.55 -3.98 -5.22
CA LEU A 32 5.46 -5.01 -5.70
C LEU A 32 6.48 -4.42 -6.67
N THR A 33 7.76 -4.73 -6.43
CA THR A 33 8.88 -4.34 -7.28
C THR A 33 9.43 -5.49 -8.11
N ASP A 34 9.28 -6.75 -7.60
CA ASP A 34 9.74 -7.94 -8.32
C ASP A 34 8.98 -9.19 -7.85
N VAL A 35 8.85 -10.16 -8.75
CA VAL A 35 8.20 -11.45 -8.49
C VAL A 35 9.12 -12.57 -8.93
N ARG A 36 9.53 -13.42 -7.99
CA ARG A 36 10.47 -14.52 -8.25
C ARG A 36 9.89 -15.87 -7.88
N MET A 37 10.40 -16.89 -8.57
CA MET A 37 10.20 -18.27 -8.14
C MET A 37 11.17 -18.60 -7.01
N GLY A 38 10.64 -19.25 -5.99
CA GLY A 38 11.39 -19.71 -4.82
C GLY A 38 11.52 -21.22 -4.75
N SER A 39 11.72 -21.74 -3.53
CA SER A 39 11.79 -23.18 -3.26
C SER A 39 10.43 -23.87 -3.38
N GLU A 40 10.43 -25.21 -3.34
CA GLU A 40 9.20 -26.03 -3.38
C GLU A 40 8.22 -25.65 -2.24
N ASP A 41 8.73 -25.42 -1.04
CA ASP A 41 7.92 -25.03 0.12
C ASP A 41 7.36 -23.60 0.02
N GLN A 42 8.17 -22.68 -0.54
CA GLN A 42 7.83 -21.26 -0.71
C GLN A 42 8.04 -20.84 -2.17
N PRO A 43 7.19 -21.31 -3.10
CA PRO A 43 7.46 -21.21 -4.53
C PRO A 43 7.26 -19.80 -5.13
N VAL A 44 6.75 -18.84 -4.38
CA VAL A 44 6.58 -17.45 -4.83
C VAL A 44 7.19 -16.50 -3.82
N ILE A 45 8.06 -15.63 -4.29
CA ILE A 45 8.75 -14.58 -3.53
C ILE A 45 8.33 -13.25 -4.15
N LEU A 46 7.71 -12.40 -3.35
CA LEU A 46 7.23 -11.08 -3.74
C LEU A 46 8.09 -10.01 -3.06
N HIS A 47 8.96 -9.38 -3.84
CA HIS A 47 9.71 -8.21 -3.41
C HIS A 47 8.81 -6.97 -3.49
N TYR A 48 8.97 -6.05 -2.57
CA TYR A 48 8.20 -4.82 -2.51
C TYR A 48 9.09 -3.64 -2.11
N GLU A 49 8.59 -2.44 -2.29
CA GLU A 49 9.31 -1.22 -1.91
C GLU A 49 9.70 -1.25 -0.44
N ASN A 50 10.99 -1.02 -0.13
CA ASN A 50 11.54 -1.01 1.22
C ASN A 50 11.43 -2.36 1.96
N ASP A 51 11.47 -3.50 1.26
CA ASP A 51 11.40 -4.84 1.87
C ASP A 51 12.63 -5.20 2.74
N GLN A 52 13.72 -4.43 2.60
CA GLN A 52 14.97 -4.61 3.35
C GLN A 52 15.50 -6.06 3.31
N GLY A 53 15.29 -6.75 2.18
CA GLY A 53 15.69 -8.15 2.02
C GLY A 53 14.75 -9.15 2.71
N ARG A 54 13.56 -8.71 3.11
CA ARG A 54 12.50 -9.54 3.72
C ARG A 54 11.24 -9.53 2.87
N PRO A 55 11.26 -10.19 1.71
CA PRO A 55 10.12 -10.24 0.80
C PRO A 55 8.91 -10.95 1.42
N PHE A 56 7.74 -10.67 0.88
CA PHE A 56 6.54 -11.42 1.22
C PHE A 56 6.51 -12.76 0.48
N LYS A 57 6.39 -13.85 1.22
CA LYS A 57 6.26 -15.21 0.69
C LYS A 57 4.84 -15.72 0.97
N PRO A 58 3.89 -15.54 0.03
CA PRO A 58 2.49 -15.85 0.27
C PRO A 58 2.22 -17.34 0.42
N CYS A 59 1.40 -17.70 1.41
CA CYS A 59 0.91 -19.07 1.56
C CYS A 59 0.03 -19.48 0.36
N LYS A 60 -0.20 -20.79 0.18
CA LYS A 60 -0.96 -21.35 -0.95
C LYS A 60 -2.33 -20.69 -1.16
N THR A 61 -3.02 -20.34 -0.07
CA THR A 61 -4.33 -19.66 -0.12
C THR A 61 -4.20 -18.28 -0.72
N MET A 62 -3.21 -17.49 -0.27
CA MET A 62 -2.97 -16.15 -0.79
C MET A 62 -2.47 -16.16 -2.24
N ARG A 63 -1.65 -17.14 -2.64
CA ARG A 63 -1.25 -17.32 -4.04
C ARG A 63 -2.45 -17.56 -4.97
N LYS A 64 -3.40 -18.40 -4.54
CA LYS A 64 -4.63 -18.64 -5.32
C LYS A 64 -5.47 -17.37 -5.46
N LEU A 65 -5.55 -16.56 -4.41
CA LEU A 65 -6.23 -15.28 -4.44
C LEU A 65 -5.57 -14.32 -5.43
N LEU A 66 -4.22 -14.19 -5.37
CA LEU A 66 -3.48 -13.31 -6.28
C LEU A 66 -3.59 -13.74 -7.75
N ILE A 67 -3.50 -15.04 -8.03
CA ILE A 67 -3.72 -15.59 -9.38
C ILE A 67 -5.14 -15.27 -9.87
N PHE A 68 -6.15 -15.44 -9.01
CA PHE A 68 -7.53 -15.12 -9.36
C PHE A 68 -7.74 -13.64 -9.67
N ALA A 69 -7.10 -12.76 -8.86
CA ALA A 69 -7.26 -11.31 -8.97
C ALA A 69 -6.43 -10.68 -10.10
N TRP A 70 -5.19 -11.14 -10.27
CA TRP A 70 -4.20 -10.48 -11.14
C TRP A 70 -3.71 -11.34 -12.31
N GLY A 71 -4.18 -12.60 -12.40
CA GLY A 71 -3.79 -13.54 -13.45
C GLY A 71 -2.56 -14.38 -13.09
N GLU A 72 -2.22 -15.32 -13.97
CA GLU A 72 -1.20 -16.35 -13.72
C GLU A 72 0.24 -15.86 -13.97
N ASP A 73 0.41 -14.78 -14.73
CA ASP A 73 1.73 -14.24 -15.06
C ASP A 73 2.19 -13.24 -13.98
N GLY A 74 3.17 -13.66 -13.16
CA GLY A 74 3.71 -12.83 -12.08
C GLY A 74 4.36 -11.51 -12.55
N ARG A 75 4.80 -11.42 -13.82
CA ARG A 75 5.33 -10.17 -14.37
C ARG A 75 4.29 -9.05 -14.38
N ASN A 76 3.03 -9.41 -14.57
CA ASN A 76 1.90 -8.47 -14.53
C ASN A 76 1.53 -8.01 -13.12
N TRP A 77 2.18 -8.55 -12.08
CA TRP A 77 1.96 -8.15 -10.69
C TRP A 77 2.85 -7.01 -10.26
N ILE A 78 3.97 -6.79 -10.96
CA ILE A 78 4.92 -5.70 -10.67
C ILE A 78 4.21 -4.35 -10.80
N GLY A 79 4.44 -3.45 -9.83
CA GLY A 79 3.79 -2.15 -9.71
C GLY A 79 2.39 -2.19 -9.11
N LYS A 80 1.81 -3.38 -8.85
CA LYS A 80 0.54 -3.50 -8.14
C LYS A 80 0.75 -3.49 -6.64
N SER A 81 -0.26 -3.01 -5.92
CA SER A 81 -0.22 -2.84 -4.48
C SER A 81 -1.24 -3.72 -3.77
N MET A 82 -0.90 -4.14 -2.56
CA MET A 82 -1.79 -4.89 -1.68
C MET A 82 -1.68 -4.44 -0.24
N THR A 83 -2.78 -4.50 0.49
CA THR A 83 -2.79 -4.31 1.94
C THR A 83 -2.79 -5.65 2.64
N LEU A 84 -1.76 -5.86 3.47
CA LEU A 84 -1.55 -7.07 4.28
C LEU A 84 -1.99 -6.82 5.72
N TYR A 85 -2.50 -7.85 6.38
CA TYR A 85 -2.83 -7.81 7.80
C TYR A 85 -2.48 -9.14 8.49
N ASN A 86 -2.32 -9.10 9.80
CA ASN A 86 -2.18 -10.30 10.61
C ASN A 86 -3.57 -10.87 10.95
N ASP A 87 -3.83 -12.08 10.49
CA ASP A 87 -5.02 -12.85 10.89
C ASP A 87 -4.63 -13.79 12.03
N GLU A 88 -4.97 -13.42 13.27
CA GLU A 88 -4.65 -14.15 14.50
C GLU A 88 -5.24 -15.57 14.52
N LYS A 89 -6.31 -15.82 13.75
CA LYS A 89 -7.00 -17.12 13.69
C LYS A 89 -6.29 -18.16 12.81
N VAL A 90 -5.18 -17.78 12.17
CA VAL A 90 -4.39 -18.72 11.37
C VAL A 90 -3.74 -19.74 12.30
N ARG A 91 -3.94 -21.03 11.98
CA ARG A 91 -3.44 -22.15 12.78
C ARG A 91 -2.31 -22.88 12.09
N PHE A 92 -1.31 -23.26 12.86
CA PHE A 92 -0.25 -24.19 12.48
C PHE A 92 -0.06 -25.21 13.60
N GLY A 93 -0.01 -26.50 13.26
CA GLY A 93 0.12 -27.56 14.25
C GLY A 93 -1.04 -27.63 15.27
N GLY A 94 -2.21 -27.06 14.93
CA GLY A 94 -3.38 -27.01 15.84
C GLY A 94 -3.45 -25.78 16.74
N MET A 95 -2.36 -25.00 16.85
CA MET A 95 -2.30 -23.75 17.62
C MET A 95 -2.56 -22.53 16.74
N GLU A 96 -3.17 -21.50 17.30
CA GLU A 96 -3.32 -20.19 16.64
C GLU A 96 -1.99 -19.44 16.75
N VAL A 97 -1.32 -19.29 15.60
CA VAL A 97 0.00 -18.66 15.52
C VAL A 97 -0.03 -17.34 14.77
N GLY A 98 -1.20 -16.97 14.23
CA GLY A 98 -1.33 -15.86 13.33
C GLY A 98 -0.78 -16.14 11.94
N GLY A 99 -1.09 -15.26 11.00
CA GLY A 99 -0.57 -15.38 9.63
C GLY A 99 -0.97 -14.23 8.74
N ILE A 100 -0.15 -13.94 7.75
CA ILE A 100 -0.38 -12.84 6.83
C ILE A 100 -1.52 -13.16 5.87
N ARG A 101 -2.48 -12.24 5.78
CA ARG A 101 -3.60 -12.25 4.84
C ARG A 101 -3.66 -10.95 4.06
N ILE A 102 -4.34 -10.99 2.91
CA ILE A 102 -4.56 -9.83 2.05
C ILE A 102 -5.95 -9.28 2.34
N ARG A 103 -6.02 -7.98 2.69
CA ARG A 103 -7.26 -7.24 2.94
C ARG A 103 -7.78 -6.54 1.71
N ALA A 104 -6.88 -5.94 0.93
CA ALA A 104 -7.22 -5.16 -0.25
C ALA A 104 -6.18 -5.33 -1.36
N LEU A 105 -6.61 -5.19 -2.61
CA LEU A 105 -5.77 -5.28 -3.81
C LEU A 105 -6.04 -4.10 -4.74
N SER A 106 -5.00 -3.53 -5.30
CA SER A 106 -5.13 -2.59 -6.42
C SER A 106 -5.50 -3.33 -7.72
N HIS A 107 -5.96 -2.58 -8.73
CA HIS A 107 -6.31 -3.15 -10.04
C HIS A 107 -7.39 -4.24 -9.98
N ILE A 108 -8.31 -4.12 -9.06
CA ILE A 108 -9.58 -4.84 -9.04
C ILE A 108 -10.71 -3.80 -8.96
N GLU A 109 -11.78 -4.02 -9.71
CA GLU A 109 -12.88 -3.06 -9.83
C GLU A 109 -13.91 -3.17 -8.69
N ARG A 110 -14.01 -4.36 -8.10
CA ARG A 110 -14.99 -4.69 -7.07
C ARG A 110 -14.43 -5.65 -6.04
N GLU A 111 -15.12 -5.76 -4.92
CA GLU A 111 -14.81 -6.77 -3.90
C GLU A 111 -14.75 -8.18 -4.49
N ILE A 112 -13.74 -8.92 -4.11
CA ILE A 112 -13.57 -10.34 -4.42
C ILE A 112 -13.93 -11.13 -3.17
N ALA A 113 -14.96 -11.97 -3.27
CA ALA A 113 -15.30 -12.97 -2.26
C ALA A 113 -14.93 -14.35 -2.79
N ILE A 114 -13.83 -14.93 -2.30
CA ILE A 114 -13.35 -16.23 -2.75
C ILE A 114 -13.36 -17.24 -1.60
N SER A 115 -14.05 -18.39 -1.82
CA SER A 115 -14.07 -19.49 -0.85
C SER A 115 -12.91 -20.44 -1.12
N LEU A 116 -11.92 -20.43 -0.25
CA LEU A 116 -10.73 -21.26 -0.33
C LEU A 116 -10.68 -22.29 0.80
N ILE A 117 -10.03 -23.42 0.56
CA ILE A 117 -9.83 -24.43 1.61
C ILE A 117 -8.86 -23.86 2.64
N ALA A 118 -9.34 -23.64 3.85
CA ALA A 118 -8.54 -23.14 4.96
C ALA A 118 -7.85 -24.29 5.72
N THR A 119 -8.60 -25.38 5.99
CA THR A 119 -8.11 -26.63 6.58
C THR A 119 -8.80 -27.82 5.90
N LYS A 120 -8.29 -29.05 6.10
CA LYS A 120 -8.85 -30.25 5.50
C LYS A 120 -10.37 -30.32 5.74
N GLY A 121 -11.15 -30.21 4.66
CA GLY A 121 -12.62 -30.27 4.68
C GLY A 121 -13.37 -28.98 5.06
N LYS A 122 -12.69 -27.89 5.42
CA LYS A 122 -13.34 -26.59 5.74
C LYS A 122 -12.92 -25.51 4.76
N LYS A 123 -13.91 -24.86 4.13
CA LYS A 123 -13.70 -23.66 3.33
C LYS A 123 -13.86 -22.42 4.19
N ALA A 124 -13.03 -21.42 3.97
CA ALA A 124 -13.19 -20.08 4.52
C ALA A 124 -13.35 -19.09 3.36
N THR A 125 -14.27 -18.16 3.48
CA THR A 125 -14.42 -17.07 2.53
C THR A 125 -13.43 -15.98 2.88
N HIS A 126 -12.65 -15.56 1.89
CA HIS A 126 -11.75 -14.41 1.97
C HIS A 126 -12.37 -13.27 1.17
N ASN A 127 -12.67 -12.18 1.85
CA ASN A 127 -13.18 -10.97 1.23
C ASN A 127 -12.01 -9.99 1.06
N VAL A 128 -11.81 -9.53 -0.16
CA VAL A 128 -10.73 -8.61 -0.51
C VAL A 128 -11.32 -7.39 -1.18
N GLN A 129 -11.03 -6.23 -0.62
CA GLN A 129 -11.56 -4.95 -1.08
C GLN A 129 -10.69 -4.35 -2.18
N PRO A 130 -11.26 -3.54 -3.08
CA PRO A 130 -10.48 -2.70 -3.96
C PRO A 130 -9.60 -1.74 -3.15
N LEU A 131 -8.31 -1.68 -3.50
CA LEU A 131 -7.35 -0.71 -2.96
C LEU A 131 -7.19 0.41 -3.97
N ARG A 132 -7.65 1.61 -3.63
CA ARG A 132 -7.31 2.81 -4.40
C ARG A 132 -5.93 3.29 -3.95
N VAL A 133 -4.98 3.29 -4.88
CA VAL A 133 -3.65 3.86 -4.68
C VAL A 133 -3.65 5.25 -5.31
N VAL A 134 -3.29 6.25 -4.52
CA VAL A 134 -3.06 7.61 -5.01
C VAL A 134 -1.70 7.66 -5.67
N THR A 135 -1.65 8.16 -6.91
CA THR A 135 -0.41 8.31 -7.67
C THR A 135 0.20 9.70 -7.50
N LEU A 136 1.52 9.81 -7.67
CA LEU A 136 2.20 11.11 -7.68
C LEU A 136 1.59 12.06 -8.72
N ALA A 137 1.22 11.56 -9.90
CA ALA A 137 0.61 12.37 -10.95
C ALA A 137 -0.70 13.02 -10.50
N GLU A 138 -1.58 12.26 -9.84
CA GLU A 138 -2.84 12.78 -9.29
C GLU A 138 -2.58 13.86 -8.22
N VAL A 139 -1.59 13.66 -7.36
CA VAL A 139 -1.21 14.66 -6.35
C VAL A 139 -0.67 15.94 -6.98
N LEU A 140 0.22 15.81 -7.97
CA LEU A 140 0.79 16.96 -8.68
C LEU A 140 -0.30 17.75 -9.43
N GLU A 141 -1.26 17.08 -10.05
CA GLU A 141 -2.41 17.70 -10.69
C GLU A 141 -3.29 18.43 -9.67
N ALA A 142 -3.59 17.80 -8.53
CA ALA A 142 -4.34 18.42 -7.44
C ALA A 142 -3.63 19.67 -6.89
N VAL A 143 -2.29 19.62 -6.73
CA VAL A 143 -1.48 20.77 -6.32
C VAL A 143 -1.53 21.88 -7.36
N ALA A 144 -1.35 21.55 -8.65
CA ALA A 144 -1.33 22.52 -9.74
C ALA A 144 -2.69 23.22 -9.92
N SER A 145 -3.77 22.48 -9.81
CA SER A 145 -5.15 22.99 -9.96
C SER A 145 -5.66 23.76 -8.72
N ALA A 146 -5.00 23.62 -7.57
CA ALA A 146 -5.41 24.30 -6.35
C ALA A 146 -5.28 25.83 -6.47
N THR A 147 -6.38 26.54 -6.26
CA THR A 147 -6.45 28.01 -6.36
C THR A 147 -6.60 28.70 -5.00
N ASN A 148 -6.90 27.94 -3.95
CA ASN A 148 -7.16 28.43 -2.61
C ASN A 148 -6.66 27.45 -1.54
N LYS A 149 -6.81 27.83 -0.26
CA LYS A 149 -6.39 27.02 0.88
C LYS A 149 -7.06 25.64 0.89
N ASN A 150 -8.37 25.55 0.62
CA ASN A 150 -9.11 24.29 0.67
C ASN A 150 -8.60 23.30 -0.39
N GLY A 151 -8.30 23.78 -1.60
CA GLY A 151 -7.68 22.95 -2.65
C GLY A 151 -6.28 22.45 -2.24
N MET A 152 -5.49 23.31 -1.61
CA MET A 152 -4.17 22.93 -1.08
C MET A 152 -4.27 21.90 0.06
N ASP A 153 -5.24 22.07 0.98
CA ASP A 153 -5.45 21.09 2.06
C ASP A 153 -5.91 19.73 1.51
N ALA A 154 -6.77 19.72 0.48
CA ALA A 154 -7.17 18.49 -0.22
C ALA A 154 -5.96 17.80 -0.89
N ALA A 155 -5.14 18.55 -1.63
CA ALA A 155 -3.92 18.01 -2.26
C ALA A 155 -2.93 17.46 -1.22
N LYS A 156 -2.79 18.12 -0.07
CA LYS A 156 -1.98 17.61 1.05
C LYS A 156 -2.51 16.28 1.58
N THR A 157 -3.83 16.17 1.76
CA THR A 157 -4.47 14.92 2.21
C THR A 157 -4.24 13.78 1.23
N MET A 158 -4.25 14.06 -0.09
CA MET A 158 -3.90 13.07 -1.12
C MET A 158 -2.41 12.68 -1.02
N ALA A 159 -1.50 13.65 -0.86
CA ALA A 159 -0.07 13.38 -0.74
C ALA A 159 0.28 12.46 0.45
N MET A 160 -0.48 12.53 1.55
CA MET A 160 -0.30 11.65 2.71
C MET A 160 -0.67 10.18 2.42
N GLN A 161 -1.30 9.88 1.27
CA GLN A 161 -1.65 8.54 0.84
C GLN A 161 -0.63 7.95 -0.15
N LEU A 162 0.41 8.71 -0.52
CA LEU A 162 1.51 8.19 -1.32
C LEU A 162 2.27 7.13 -0.53
N LEU A 163 2.63 6.04 -1.21
CA LEU A 163 3.31 4.88 -0.58
C LEU A 163 4.84 5.00 -0.70
N ASN A 164 5.33 5.70 -1.74
CA ASN A 164 6.75 5.84 -2.03
C ASN A 164 7.32 7.12 -1.41
N GLU A 165 8.44 7.04 -0.70
CA GLU A 165 9.07 8.18 -0.03
C GLU A 165 9.60 9.23 -1.00
N ASP A 166 10.13 8.82 -2.16
CA ASP A 166 10.61 9.74 -3.18
C ASP A 166 9.45 10.55 -3.77
N ASP A 167 8.30 9.90 -4.00
CA ASP A 167 7.08 10.55 -4.46
C ASP A 167 6.57 11.57 -3.43
N VAL A 168 6.65 11.24 -2.14
CA VAL A 168 6.30 12.18 -1.04
C VAL A 168 7.19 13.41 -1.06
N GLN A 169 8.50 13.24 -1.31
CA GLN A 169 9.43 14.37 -1.39
C GLN A 169 9.11 15.26 -2.59
N VAL A 170 8.86 14.68 -3.77
CA VAL A 170 8.48 15.43 -4.98
C VAL A 170 7.17 16.18 -4.77
N ALA A 171 6.16 15.52 -4.21
CA ALA A 171 4.87 16.14 -3.88
C ALA A 171 5.02 17.30 -2.88
N SER A 172 5.87 17.13 -1.87
CA SER A 172 6.14 18.16 -0.86
C SER A 172 6.81 19.40 -1.47
N ALA A 173 7.76 19.21 -2.37
CA ALA A 173 8.41 20.29 -3.10
C ALA A 173 7.42 21.05 -3.98
N ALA A 174 6.59 20.35 -4.75
CA ALA A 174 5.54 20.93 -5.58
C ALA A 174 4.52 21.72 -4.74
N TYR A 175 4.10 21.15 -3.60
CA TYR A 175 3.20 21.83 -2.66
C TYR A 175 3.78 23.13 -2.14
N ALA A 176 5.05 23.14 -1.69
CA ALA A 176 5.73 24.33 -1.20
C ALA A 176 5.84 25.43 -2.27
N ALA A 177 6.17 25.05 -3.51
CA ALA A 177 6.22 25.97 -4.65
C ALA A 177 4.85 26.61 -4.90
N ARG A 178 3.79 25.83 -4.93
CA ARG A 178 2.42 26.31 -5.17
C ARG A 178 1.92 27.25 -4.07
N VAL A 179 2.21 26.94 -2.80
CA VAL A 179 1.89 27.83 -1.67
C VAL A 179 2.57 29.20 -1.84
N LYS A 180 3.85 29.20 -2.28
CA LYS A 180 4.58 30.45 -2.53
C LYS A 180 3.93 31.26 -3.65
N GLU A 181 3.54 30.62 -4.77
CA GLU A 181 2.85 31.29 -5.87
C GLU A 181 1.52 31.90 -5.44
N LEU A 182 0.70 31.16 -4.69
CA LEU A 182 -0.61 31.63 -4.21
C LEU A 182 -0.47 32.82 -3.25
N ARG A 183 0.61 32.90 -2.46
CA ARG A 183 0.90 34.03 -1.57
C ARG A 183 1.38 35.27 -2.30
N THR A 184 2.08 35.10 -3.43
CA THR A 184 2.65 36.22 -4.22
C THR A 184 1.67 36.75 -5.24
N ARG A 185 0.53 36.09 -5.47
CA ARG A 185 -0.50 36.53 -6.43
C ARG A 185 -1.21 37.79 -5.90
N PRO A 186 -1.11 38.96 -6.59
CA PRO A 186 -1.78 40.16 -6.12
C PRO A 186 -3.32 39.97 -6.10
N ALA A 187 -3.98 40.53 -5.09
CA ALA A 187 -5.43 40.42 -4.85
C ALA A 187 -6.32 40.99 -5.99
N THR A 188 -5.72 41.60 -6.99
CA THR A 188 -6.43 42.29 -8.09
C THR A 188 -7.07 41.35 -9.12
N ALA A 189 -6.76 40.05 -9.14
CA ALA A 189 -7.29 39.12 -10.15
C ALA A 189 -8.63 38.46 -9.78
N MET A 190 -9.20 38.76 -8.63
CA MET A 190 -10.48 38.16 -8.18
C MET A 190 -11.73 39.01 -8.46
N GLN A 191 -11.58 40.22 -9.01
CA GLN A 191 -12.74 41.13 -9.23
C GLN A 191 -13.28 41.12 -10.68
N ASP A 192 -12.57 40.56 -11.65
CA ASP A 192 -13.04 40.58 -13.05
C ASP A 192 -13.98 39.42 -13.46
N GLN A 193 -14.16 38.39 -12.60
CA GLN A 193 -15.08 37.29 -12.90
C GLN A 193 -16.51 37.47 -12.35
N GLN A 194 -16.81 38.57 -11.67
CA GLN A 194 -18.18 38.88 -11.18
C GLN A 194 -18.87 39.99 -11.96
N ARG A 195 -18.35 40.43 -13.12
CA ARG A 195 -18.90 41.54 -13.89
C ARG A 195 -19.38 41.19 -15.31
N THR A 196 -19.64 39.95 -15.57
CA THR A 196 -20.31 39.52 -16.83
C THR A 196 -21.41 38.51 -16.49
N ASP A 197 -22.52 39.06 -15.97
CA ASP A 197 -23.89 38.58 -16.11
C ASP A 197 -24.80 39.80 -16.18
#